data_ed5920c48180919e87e436f5a295cd90
#
_entry.id   ed5920c48180919e87e436f5a295cd90
#
_cell.length_a   1.000
_cell.length_b   1.000
_cell.length_c   1.000
_cell.angle_alpha   90.00
_cell.angle_beta   90.00
_cell.angle_gamma   90.00
#
_symmetry.space_group_name_H-M   'P 1'
#
loop_
_entity.id
_entity.type
_entity.pdbx_description
1 polymer ?
#
loop_
_entity_poly.entity_id
_entity_poly.type
_entity_poly.pdbx_seq_one_letter_code
_entity_poly.pdbx_strand_id
1 'polypeptide(L)'
;MTFSRPLRLAGLTALLLASALPARADFDLGSMDLLTSDSPTSPVPQGLVAGAAFIGGQARYEAQDNALYAIPGFIYFGQQFMFLGDRARYYFHKDENVALYGYGRVRFGNLDPEDSSAFTGMDKRKWQLEGGIGGNIITPYALLTIRANSDITGRSNGQELLLWADFPILRDNLLIMPGMGAMLRSDKMANYYFGGISESEATSQRPAWDTGATLSPMAALITSYRFNPNWIGMFAMNYEWYDRDIKNSPIVQHNGELYAGFGLGYIW
;
A
#
# COMPACT_ATOMS: atom_id res chain seq x y z
N MET A 1 18.33 41.70 -26.07
CA MET A 1 17.76 41.76 -24.73
C MET A 1 17.11 40.39 -24.44
N THR A 2 17.88 39.55 -23.76
CA THR A 2 17.51 38.16 -23.44
C THR A 2 16.95 38.13 -22.02
N PHE A 3 15.66 37.86 -21.91
CA PHE A 3 15.04 37.59 -20.61
C PHE A 3 15.15 36.11 -20.25
N SER A 4 16.08 35.76 -19.41
CA SER A 4 16.15 34.47 -18.74
C SER A 4 15.11 34.45 -17.63
N ARG A 5 14.12 33.54 -17.74
CA ARG A 5 13.20 33.23 -16.65
C ARG A 5 13.83 32.18 -15.72
N PRO A 6 13.91 32.42 -14.41
CA PRO A 6 14.36 31.40 -13.49
C PRO A 6 13.26 30.33 -13.33
N LEU A 7 13.59 29.07 -13.63
CA LEU A 7 12.81 27.91 -13.22
C LEU A 7 12.79 27.88 -11.68
N ARG A 8 11.68 28.25 -11.11
CA ARG A 8 11.52 28.23 -9.64
C ARG A 8 11.39 26.79 -9.15
N LEU A 9 12.21 26.46 -8.18
CA LEU A 9 12.20 25.27 -7.32
C LEU A 9 10.86 25.11 -6.55
N ALA A 10 9.75 24.98 -7.23
CA ALA A 10 8.46 24.69 -6.61
C ALA A 10 8.17 23.17 -6.49
N GLY A 11 9.02 22.33 -7.09
CA GLY A 11 8.81 20.87 -7.13
C GLY A 11 9.29 20.10 -5.90
N LEU A 12 10.18 20.65 -5.07
CA LEU A 12 10.72 19.90 -3.93
C LEU A 12 9.87 19.99 -2.65
N THR A 13 9.04 21.01 -2.53
CA THR A 13 8.21 21.22 -1.32
C THR A 13 6.97 20.32 -1.30
N ALA A 14 6.48 19.88 -2.44
CA ALA A 14 5.34 18.95 -2.52
C ALA A 14 5.72 17.51 -2.12
N LEU A 15 6.99 17.13 -2.26
CA LEU A 15 7.48 15.80 -1.86
C LEU A 15 7.58 15.64 -0.32
N LEU A 16 7.70 16.74 0.41
CA LEU A 16 7.85 16.72 1.87
C LEU A 16 6.50 16.80 2.63
N LEU A 17 5.41 17.21 1.97
CA LEU A 17 4.08 17.24 2.56
C LEU A 17 3.38 15.86 2.55
N ALA A 18 3.81 14.94 1.70
CA ALA A 18 3.35 13.55 1.73
C ALA A 18 3.90 12.76 2.94
N SER A 19 4.90 13.29 3.65
CA SER A 19 5.56 12.62 4.77
C SER A 19 4.86 12.78 6.13
N ALA A 20 3.78 13.55 6.21
CA ALA A 20 3.05 13.81 7.46
C ALA A 20 1.76 12.98 7.61
N LEU A 21 1.50 12.05 6.72
CA LEU A 21 0.31 11.20 6.81
C LEU A 21 0.65 9.92 7.55
N PRO A 22 -0.03 9.60 8.64
CA PRO A 22 0.01 8.24 9.18
C PRO A 22 -0.69 7.33 8.16
N ALA A 23 0.06 6.87 7.16
CA ALA A 23 -0.46 5.89 6.22
C ALA A 23 -0.55 4.55 6.94
N ARG A 24 -1.69 4.30 7.54
CA ARG A 24 -2.06 3.03 8.17
C ARG A 24 -2.45 1.98 7.13
N ALA A 25 -2.54 2.35 5.85
CA ALA A 25 -3.04 1.48 4.81
C ALA A 25 -1.95 0.63 4.16
N ASP A 26 -2.03 -0.66 4.32
CA ASP A 26 -1.30 -1.66 3.54
C ASP A 26 -1.99 -1.88 2.18
N PHE A 27 -2.40 -0.77 1.54
CA PHE A 27 -3.17 -0.78 0.32
C PHE A 27 -2.27 -0.97 -0.90
N ASP A 28 -2.46 -2.06 -1.64
CA ASP A 28 -1.78 -2.31 -2.91
C ASP A 28 -2.80 -2.24 -4.05
N LEU A 29 -2.50 -1.50 -5.11
CA LEU A 29 -3.32 -1.49 -6.32
C LEU A 29 -3.08 -2.73 -7.21
N GLY A 30 -2.62 -3.82 -6.61
CA GLY A 30 -2.38 -5.08 -7.32
C GLY A 30 -1.39 -4.92 -8.47
N SER A 31 -1.72 -5.54 -9.59
CA SER A 31 -0.92 -5.50 -10.81
C SER A 31 -1.54 -4.63 -11.91
N MET A 32 -2.29 -3.60 -11.53
CA MET A 32 -2.97 -2.68 -12.43
C MET A 32 -2.01 -2.03 -13.46
N ASP A 33 -0.77 -1.77 -13.07
CA ASP A 33 0.28 -1.22 -13.94
C ASP A 33 0.70 -2.13 -15.11
N LEU A 34 0.30 -3.41 -15.09
CA LEU A 34 0.47 -4.32 -16.22
C LEU A 34 -0.61 -4.13 -17.31
N LEU A 35 -1.69 -3.41 -17.00
CA LEU A 35 -2.81 -3.14 -17.89
C LEU A 35 -2.73 -1.77 -18.56
N THR A 36 -1.60 -1.07 -18.43
CA THR A 36 -1.43 0.27 -18.98
C THR A 36 -1.48 0.30 -20.49
N SER A 37 -2.09 1.35 -21.04
CA SER A 37 -2.15 1.59 -22.49
C SER A 37 -2.14 3.08 -22.81
N ASP A 38 -1.54 3.44 -23.95
CA ASP A 38 -1.52 4.81 -24.49
C ASP A 38 -2.87 5.22 -25.10
N SER A 39 -3.84 4.31 -25.18
CA SER A 39 -5.16 4.63 -25.71
C SER A 39 -5.82 5.75 -24.91
N PRO A 40 -6.38 6.79 -25.55
CA PRO A 40 -7.07 7.88 -24.86
C PRO A 40 -8.34 7.45 -24.12
N THR A 41 -8.80 6.23 -24.31
CA THR A 41 -9.93 5.64 -23.60
C THR A 41 -9.52 4.59 -22.58
N SER A 42 -8.22 4.23 -22.49
CA SER A 42 -7.77 3.21 -21.54
C SER A 42 -8.13 3.58 -20.09
N PRO A 43 -8.75 2.67 -19.33
CA PRO A 43 -9.00 2.89 -17.90
C PRO A 43 -7.73 2.86 -17.05
N VAL A 44 -6.58 2.44 -17.62
CA VAL A 44 -5.27 2.50 -16.99
C VAL A 44 -4.32 3.25 -17.91
N PRO A 45 -4.22 4.59 -17.78
CA PRO A 45 -3.38 5.39 -18.66
C PRO A 45 -1.91 5.13 -18.41
N GLN A 46 -1.10 5.17 -19.44
CA GLN A 46 0.35 5.30 -19.31
C GLN A 46 0.69 6.77 -19.01
N GLY A 47 1.73 7.01 -18.21
CA GLY A 47 2.22 8.35 -17.89
C GLY A 47 1.88 8.82 -16.48
N LEU A 48 1.85 10.13 -16.31
CA LEU A 48 1.62 10.78 -15.03
C LEU A 48 0.13 11.08 -14.83
N VAL A 49 -0.38 10.66 -13.67
CA VAL A 49 -1.70 11.04 -13.16
C VAL A 49 -1.51 11.81 -11.87
N ALA A 50 -1.95 13.07 -11.83
CA ALA A 50 -1.87 13.89 -10.62
C ALA A 50 -3.26 14.32 -10.16
N GLY A 51 -3.51 14.31 -8.86
CA GLY A 51 -4.84 14.59 -8.34
C GLY A 51 -4.93 14.55 -6.82
N ALA A 52 -6.10 14.16 -6.34
CA ALA A 52 -6.36 13.98 -4.92
C ALA A 52 -7.14 12.69 -4.68
N ALA A 53 -6.93 12.11 -3.51
CA ALA A 53 -7.66 10.94 -3.06
C ALA A 53 -8.16 11.12 -1.62
N PHE A 54 -9.30 10.50 -1.33
CA PHE A 54 -9.77 10.24 0.02
C PHE A 54 -9.46 8.78 0.34
N ILE A 55 -8.77 8.54 1.44
CA ILE A 55 -8.41 7.21 1.90
C ILE A 55 -8.87 7.06 3.34
N GLY A 56 -9.64 6.03 3.61
CA GLY A 56 -10.13 5.71 4.93
C GLY A 56 -9.89 4.25 5.29
N GLY A 57 -9.80 3.97 6.58
CA GLY A 57 -9.62 2.62 7.08
C GLY A 57 -9.97 2.46 8.55
N GLN A 58 -10.17 1.21 8.93
CA GLN A 58 -10.38 0.84 10.31
C GLN A 58 -9.08 0.97 11.10
N ALA A 59 -9.19 1.42 12.34
CA ALA A 59 -8.06 1.40 13.25
C ALA A 59 -7.73 -0.06 13.65
N ARG A 60 -6.45 -0.42 13.61
CA ARG A 60 -5.98 -1.74 14.00
C ARG A 60 -6.04 -1.95 15.50
N TYR A 61 -5.65 -0.93 16.24
CA TYR A 61 -5.48 -1.01 17.68
C TYR A 61 -6.65 -0.39 18.43
N GLU A 62 -6.98 -0.98 19.57
CA GLU A 62 -7.87 -0.36 20.56
C GLU A 62 -7.38 1.05 20.89
N ALA A 63 -8.26 1.94 21.22
CA ALA A 63 -7.93 3.34 21.52
C ALA A 63 -7.38 4.18 20.35
N GLN A 64 -7.51 3.70 19.11
CA GLN A 64 -7.29 4.49 17.90
C GLN A 64 -8.61 4.69 17.15
N ASP A 65 -8.80 5.89 16.60
CA ASP A 65 -9.96 6.17 15.77
C ASP A 65 -9.77 5.70 14.32
N ASN A 66 -10.88 5.37 13.66
CA ASN A 66 -10.88 5.15 12.22
C ASN A 66 -10.41 6.41 11.51
N ALA A 67 -9.59 6.23 10.50
CA ALA A 67 -8.96 7.33 9.79
C ALA A 67 -9.67 7.64 8.49
N LEU A 68 -9.77 8.93 8.16
CA LEU A 68 -10.14 9.42 6.83
C LEU A 68 -9.19 10.58 6.48
N TYR A 69 -8.46 10.42 5.39
CA TYR A 69 -7.49 11.39 4.92
C TYR A 69 -7.85 11.86 3.52
N ALA A 70 -7.74 13.17 3.28
CA ALA A 70 -7.73 13.75 1.94
C ALA A 70 -6.27 14.05 1.59
N ILE A 71 -5.74 13.40 0.57
CA ILE A 71 -4.34 13.51 0.19
C ILE A 71 -4.21 13.97 -1.27
N PRO A 72 -3.43 15.02 -1.54
CA PRO A 72 -2.94 15.27 -2.89
C PRO A 72 -1.86 14.26 -3.22
N GLY A 73 -1.78 13.84 -4.47
CA GLY A 73 -0.77 12.88 -4.87
C GLY A 73 -0.63 12.74 -6.36
N PHE A 74 0.31 11.91 -6.74
CA PHE A 74 0.48 11.50 -8.13
C PHE A 74 0.84 10.01 -8.22
N ILE A 75 0.48 9.43 -9.34
CA ILE A 75 0.81 8.08 -9.76
C ILE A 75 1.54 8.19 -11.10
N TYR A 76 2.56 7.39 -11.29
CA TYR A 76 3.24 7.28 -12.57
C TYR A 76 3.24 5.84 -13.05
N PHE A 77 2.67 5.61 -14.22
CA PHE A 77 2.67 4.33 -14.90
C PHE A 77 3.55 4.41 -16.15
N GLY A 78 4.80 3.97 -16.05
CA GLY A 78 5.73 3.89 -17.17
C GLY A 78 5.91 2.47 -17.68
N GLN A 79 6.69 2.33 -18.74
CA GLN A 79 7.01 1.02 -19.32
C GLN A 79 7.86 0.16 -18.37
N GLN A 80 8.89 0.77 -17.78
CA GLN A 80 9.84 0.10 -16.88
C GLN A 80 9.73 0.53 -15.43
N PHE A 81 9.04 1.62 -15.15
CA PHE A 81 8.96 2.18 -13.80
C PHE A 81 7.52 2.52 -13.45
N MET A 82 7.11 2.13 -12.27
CA MET A 82 5.83 2.51 -11.67
C MET A 82 6.10 3.18 -10.32
N PHE A 83 5.38 4.26 -10.05
CA PHE A 83 5.36 4.92 -8.75
C PHE A 83 3.92 5.15 -8.30
N LEU A 84 3.65 4.77 -7.06
CA LEU A 84 2.33 4.85 -6.45
C LEU A 84 2.47 5.35 -5.00
N GLY A 85 2.79 6.64 -4.84
CA GLY A 85 2.87 7.27 -3.53
C GLY A 85 3.95 6.68 -2.61
N ASP A 86 3.59 5.66 -1.86
CA ASP A 86 4.47 5.02 -0.88
C ASP A 86 5.36 3.92 -1.45
N ARG A 87 5.18 3.53 -2.73
CA ARG A 87 5.86 2.39 -3.35
C ARG A 87 6.26 2.63 -4.78
N ALA A 88 7.28 1.88 -5.22
CA ALA A 88 7.78 1.89 -6.58
C ALA A 88 8.12 0.48 -7.05
N ARG A 89 8.04 0.27 -8.35
CA ARG A 89 8.52 -0.93 -9.05
C ARG A 89 9.43 -0.51 -10.21
N TYR A 90 10.49 -1.27 -10.41
CA TYR A 90 11.33 -1.17 -11.59
C TYR A 90 11.37 -2.52 -12.29
N TYR A 91 10.80 -2.59 -13.49
CA TYR A 91 10.74 -3.80 -14.31
C TYR A 91 12.05 -3.99 -15.04
N PHE A 92 12.79 -5.03 -14.70
CA PHE A 92 13.99 -5.44 -15.43
C PHE A 92 13.67 -6.48 -16.50
N HIS A 93 12.47 -7.09 -16.47
CA HIS A 93 11.89 -7.89 -17.54
C HIS A 93 10.37 -7.69 -17.54
N LYS A 94 9.79 -7.47 -18.72
CA LYS A 94 8.35 -7.37 -18.90
C LYS A 94 8.01 -7.76 -20.33
N ASP A 95 7.27 -8.84 -20.48
CA ASP A 95 6.69 -9.27 -21.75
C ASP A 95 5.19 -9.60 -21.60
N GLU A 96 4.59 -10.25 -22.58
CA GLU A 96 3.16 -10.57 -22.61
C GLU A 96 2.74 -11.59 -21.55
N ASN A 97 3.66 -12.40 -21.02
CA ASN A 97 3.36 -13.51 -20.13
C ASN A 97 3.96 -13.35 -18.73
N VAL A 98 5.10 -12.66 -18.64
CA VAL A 98 5.88 -12.57 -17.41
C VAL A 98 6.40 -11.14 -17.21
N ALA A 99 6.32 -10.67 -15.98
CA ALA A 99 7.01 -9.46 -15.56
C ALA A 99 7.82 -9.73 -14.29
N LEU A 100 9.08 -9.27 -14.25
CA LEU A 100 9.98 -9.38 -13.11
C LEU A 100 10.46 -7.98 -12.71
N TYR A 101 10.41 -7.66 -11.43
CA TYR A 101 10.71 -6.32 -10.96
C TYR A 101 11.41 -6.28 -9.61
N GLY A 102 12.18 -5.20 -9.40
CA GLY A 102 12.58 -4.72 -8.09
C GLY A 102 11.45 -3.91 -7.46
N TYR A 103 11.31 -4.00 -6.15
CA TYR A 103 10.25 -3.37 -5.37
C TYR A 103 10.84 -2.55 -4.23
N GLY A 104 10.30 -1.37 -4.02
CA GLY A 104 10.60 -0.51 -2.88
C GLY A 104 9.33 0.07 -2.29
N ARG A 105 9.25 0.19 -0.96
CA ARG A 105 8.09 0.72 -0.25
C ARG A 105 8.50 1.40 1.05
N VAL A 106 7.81 2.50 1.37
CA VAL A 106 7.82 3.09 2.71
C VAL A 106 6.62 2.55 3.48
N ARG A 107 6.87 1.77 4.54
CA ARG A 107 5.84 1.41 5.51
C ARG A 107 5.85 2.43 6.62
N PHE A 108 4.71 3.02 6.90
CA PHE A 108 4.57 3.98 7.98
C PHE A 108 4.33 3.28 9.32
N GLY A 109 4.74 3.94 10.40
CA GLY A 109 4.45 3.48 11.76
C GLY A 109 2.96 3.60 12.07
N ASN A 110 2.44 2.66 12.83
CA ASN A 110 1.01 2.55 13.12
C ASN A 110 0.67 2.58 14.61
N LEU A 111 1.65 2.74 15.49
CA LEU A 111 1.45 2.88 16.93
C LEU A 111 2.38 3.96 17.46
N ASP A 112 1.79 4.96 18.11
CA ASP A 112 2.50 5.99 18.87
C ASP A 112 1.99 6.00 20.32
N PRO A 113 2.87 5.84 21.32
CA PRO A 113 2.47 5.92 22.73
C PRO A 113 1.82 7.25 23.14
N GLU A 114 2.08 8.32 22.39
CA GLU A 114 1.49 9.64 22.63
C GLU A 114 0.03 9.74 22.15
N ASP A 115 -0.42 8.84 21.27
CA ASP A 115 -1.78 8.88 20.72
C ASP A 115 -2.85 8.48 21.76
N SER A 116 -2.48 7.66 22.77
CA SER A 116 -3.43 7.19 23.79
C SER A 116 -2.73 6.72 25.06
N SER A 117 -3.39 6.95 26.21
CA SER A 117 -2.95 6.42 27.51
C SER A 117 -2.89 4.87 27.56
N ALA A 118 -3.67 4.19 26.71
CA ALA A 118 -3.63 2.73 26.59
C ALA A 118 -2.29 2.20 26.06
N PHE A 119 -1.50 3.04 25.38
CA PHE A 119 -0.19 2.69 24.84
C PHE A 119 0.98 3.17 25.73
N THR A 120 0.70 3.78 26.88
CA THR A 120 1.76 4.23 27.80
C THR A 120 2.74 3.10 28.11
N GLY A 121 4.03 3.36 27.94
CA GLY A 121 5.10 2.39 28.16
C GLY A 121 5.38 1.44 26.97
N MET A 122 4.67 1.60 25.85
CA MET A 122 5.02 0.92 24.61
C MET A 122 6.06 1.71 23.80
N ASP A 123 6.82 1.02 22.98
CA ASP A 123 7.72 1.64 22.02
C ASP A 123 6.95 2.11 20.78
N LYS A 124 7.29 3.32 20.29
CA LYS A 124 6.76 3.84 19.04
C LYS A 124 7.15 2.94 17.85
N ARG A 125 6.17 2.46 17.09
CA ARG A 125 6.42 1.73 15.84
C ARG A 125 6.74 2.73 14.73
N LYS A 126 8.02 2.82 14.40
CA LYS A 126 8.56 3.81 13.44
C LYS A 126 8.34 3.34 12.00
N TRP A 127 8.39 4.28 11.07
CA TRP A 127 8.41 3.96 9.64
C TRP A 127 9.67 3.16 9.27
N GLN A 128 9.56 2.33 8.24
CA GLN A 128 10.67 1.60 7.64
C GLN A 128 10.65 1.70 6.11
N LEU A 129 11.81 1.53 5.50
CA LEU A 129 11.93 1.30 4.07
C LEU A 129 12.05 -0.21 3.84
N GLU A 130 11.26 -0.71 2.92
CA GLU A 130 11.29 -2.11 2.48
C GLU A 130 11.85 -2.18 1.07
N GLY A 131 12.69 -3.18 0.83
CA GLY A 131 13.20 -3.52 -0.48
C GLY A 131 12.93 -4.97 -0.79
N GLY A 132 12.70 -5.27 -2.07
CA GLY A 132 12.38 -6.63 -2.47
C GLY A 132 12.35 -6.86 -3.96
N ILE A 133 11.89 -8.03 -4.31
CA ILE A 133 11.69 -8.46 -5.69
C ILE A 133 10.31 -9.07 -5.84
N GLY A 134 9.77 -9.01 -7.06
CA GLY A 134 8.51 -9.64 -7.38
C GLY A 134 8.46 -10.11 -8.82
N GLY A 135 7.47 -10.93 -9.09
CA GLY A 135 7.15 -11.38 -10.42
C GLY A 135 5.65 -11.54 -10.61
N ASN A 136 5.23 -11.35 -11.85
CA ASN A 136 3.86 -11.57 -12.28
C ASN A 136 3.84 -12.62 -13.40
N ILE A 137 2.82 -13.48 -13.36
CA ILE A 137 2.44 -14.33 -14.49
C ILE A 137 1.16 -13.72 -15.05
N ILE A 138 1.20 -13.37 -16.34
CA ILE A 138 0.11 -12.73 -17.05
C ILE A 138 -0.63 -13.80 -17.85
N THR A 139 -1.90 -13.98 -17.57
CA THR A 139 -2.77 -14.90 -18.29
C THR A 139 -3.96 -14.15 -18.88
N PRO A 140 -4.71 -14.75 -19.81
CA PRO A 140 -5.92 -14.12 -20.34
C PRO A 140 -7.02 -13.86 -19.29
N TYR A 141 -6.94 -14.52 -18.13
CA TYR A 141 -8.00 -14.48 -17.11
C TYR A 141 -7.57 -13.88 -15.78
N ALA A 142 -6.27 -13.87 -15.49
CA ALA A 142 -5.73 -13.44 -14.20
C ALA A 142 -4.31 -12.94 -14.31
N LEU A 143 -3.95 -12.02 -13.42
CA LEU A 143 -2.58 -11.59 -13.14
C LEU A 143 -2.18 -12.22 -11.81
N LEU A 144 -1.24 -13.15 -11.84
CA LEU A 144 -0.74 -13.83 -10.64
C LEU A 144 0.53 -13.15 -10.17
N THR A 145 0.61 -12.78 -8.91
CA THR A 145 1.75 -12.06 -8.33
C THR A 145 2.37 -12.87 -7.20
N ILE A 146 3.69 -12.96 -7.22
CA ILE A 146 4.51 -13.30 -6.06
C ILE A 146 5.48 -12.16 -5.79
N ARG A 147 5.57 -11.72 -4.53
CA ARG A 147 6.47 -10.61 -4.13
C ARG A 147 7.03 -10.87 -2.75
N ALA A 148 8.34 -10.83 -2.62
CA ALA A 148 9.04 -10.90 -1.35
C ALA A 148 9.75 -9.57 -1.07
N ASN A 149 9.63 -9.06 0.13
CA ASN A 149 10.30 -7.84 0.61
C ASN A 149 10.78 -7.99 2.04
N SER A 150 11.77 -7.21 2.39
CA SER A 150 12.40 -7.15 3.71
C SER A 150 12.60 -5.71 4.14
N ASP A 151 12.55 -5.47 5.44
CA ASP A 151 13.03 -4.22 6.03
C ASP A 151 14.52 -4.02 5.74
N ILE A 152 14.87 -2.89 5.11
CA ILE A 152 16.26 -2.51 4.80
C ILE A 152 16.77 -1.41 5.73
N THR A 153 15.93 -0.90 6.63
CA THR A 153 16.28 0.14 7.61
C THR A 153 16.59 -0.41 9.00
N GLY A 154 16.40 -1.73 9.22
CA GLY A 154 16.66 -2.39 10.49
C GLY A 154 15.68 -1.97 11.59
N ARG A 155 14.44 -1.61 11.26
CA ARG A 155 13.40 -1.25 12.25
C ARG A 155 12.73 -2.49 12.81
N SER A 156 12.05 -3.24 11.97
CA SER A 156 11.48 -4.54 12.34
C SER A 156 12.45 -5.70 12.14
N ASN A 157 13.40 -5.59 11.20
CA ASN A 157 14.20 -6.68 10.64
C ASN A 157 13.33 -7.81 10.09
N GLY A 158 12.11 -7.49 9.68
CA GLY A 158 11.10 -8.45 9.26
C GLY A 158 11.01 -8.60 7.74
N GLN A 159 10.34 -9.66 7.30
CA GLN A 159 10.10 -9.99 5.90
C GLN A 159 8.62 -10.23 5.64
N GLU A 160 8.20 -10.03 4.41
CA GLU A 160 6.86 -10.36 3.91
C GLU A 160 6.95 -11.10 2.58
N LEU A 161 5.98 -11.99 2.35
CA LEU A 161 5.73 -12.65 1.07
C LEU A 161 4.26 -12.48 0.73
N LEU A 162 3.98 -11.82 -0.41
CA LEU A 162 2.64 -11.70 -0.98
C LEU A 162 2.44 -12.77 -2.05
N LEU A 163 1.34 -13.49 -1.96
CA LEU A 163 0.78 -14.33 -3.02
C LEU A 163 -0.57 -13.74 -3.40
N TRP A 164 -0.76 -13.35 -4.66
CA TRP A 164 -1.93 -12.59 -5.07
C TRP A 164 -2.41 -12.95 -6.47
N ALA A 165 -3.71 -12.89 -6.69
CA ALA A 165 -4.34 -13.03 -7.99
C ALA A 165 -5.33 -11.89 -8.21
N ASP A 166 -5.18 -11.16 -9.31
CA ASP A 166 -6.13 -10.17 -9.82
C ASP A 166 -6.89 -10.74 -11.02
N PHE A 167 -8.18 -10.41 -11.14
CA PHE A 167 -9.06 -10.84 -12.22
C PHE A 167 -9.61 -9.63 -12.98
N PRO A 168 -8.85 -9.06 -13.94
CA PRO A 168 -9.23 -7.83 -14.62
C PRO A 168 -10.40 -8.03 -15.58
N ILE A 169 -11.41 -7.17 -15.47
CA ILE A 169 -12.54 -7.04 -16.38
C ILE A 169 -12.44 -5.66 -17.03
N LEU A 170 -12.04 -5.64 -18.28
CA LEU A 170 -11.89 -4.41 -19.07
C LEU A 170 -13.12 -4.21 -19.97
N ARG A 171 -13.67 -3.02 -19.92
CA ARG A 171 -14.82 -2.58 -20.72
C ARG A 171 -14.60 -1.13 -21.16
N ASP A 172 -14.14 -0.94 -22.39
CA ASP A 172 -13.84 0.39 -22.96
C ASP A 172 -13.00 1.27 -22.01
N ASN A 173 -13.64 2.18 -21.29
CA ASN A 173 -13.03 3.13 -20.37
C ASN A 173 -13.18 2.72 -18.89
N LEU A 174 -13.64 1.51 -18.60
CA LEU A 174 -13.85 0.96 -17.25
C LEU A 174 -12.95 -0.26 -17.01
N LEU A 175 -12.25 -0.26 -15.89
CA LEU A 175 -11.63 -1.44 -15.28
C LEU A 175 -12.38 -1.79 -14.00
N ILE A 176 -12.73 -3.07 -13.85
CA ILE A 176 -13.14 -3.68 -12.58
C ILE A 176 -12.18 -4.84 -12.33
N MET A 177 -11.44 -4.81 -11.24
CA MET A 177 -10.41 -5.79 -10.95
C MET A 177 -10.54 -6.30 -9.51
N PRO A 178 -11.38 -7.32 -9.28
CA PRO A 178 -11.34 -8.04 -8.02
C PRO A 178 -10.04 -8.83 -7.89
N GLY A 179 -9.55 -8.93 -6.68
CA GLY A 179 -8.34 -9.68 -6.37
C GLY A 179 -8.46 -10.41 -5.04
N MET A 180 -7.67 -11.47 -4.89
CA MET A 180 -7.56 -12.22 -3.65
C MET A 180 -6.16 -12.81 -3.48
N GLY A 181 -5.80 -13.09 -2.25
CA GLY A 181 -4.49 -13.66 -1.96
C GLY A 181 -4.22 -13.81 -0.48
N ALA A 182 -2.94 -13.84 -0.14
CA ALA A 182 -2.50 -13.94 1.24
C ALA A 182 -1.16 -13.23 1.45
N MET A 183 -1.00 -12.67 2.64
CA MET A 183 0.25 -12.08 3.12
C MET A 183 0.83 -12.98 4.20
N LEU A 184 2.05 -13.48 3.95
CA LEU A 184 2.85 -14.15 4.96
C LEU A 184 3.83 -13.13 5.53
N ARG A 185 3.94 -13.08 6.86
CA ARG A 185 4.87 -12.20 7.57
C ARG A 185 5.75 -13.02 8.50
N SER A 186 7.01 -12.67 8.55
CA SER A 186 7.89 -13.23 9.58
C SER A 186 7.45 -12.78 10.98
N ASP A 187 7.88 -13.50 11.99
CA ASP A 187 7.69 -13.17 13.40
C ASP A 187 8.08 -11.71 13.73
N LYS A 188 9.22 -11.27 13.23
CA LYS A 188 9.73 -9.91 13.43
C LYS A 188 8.82 -8.84 12.83
N MET A 189 8.33 -9.07 11.60
CA MET A 189 7.40 -8.15 10.93
C MET A 189 6.06 -8.10 11.67
N ALA A 190 5.52 -9.26 12.01
CA ALA A 190 4.24 -9.38 12.68
C ALA A 190 4.28 -8.77 14.10
N ASN A 191 5.29 -9.08 14.88
CA ASN A 191 5.45 -8.49 16.21
C ASN A 191 5.63 -6.98 16.18
N TYR A 192 6.39 -6.45 15.21
CA TYR A 192 6.63 -5.00 15.18
C TYR A 192 5.40 -4.20 14.77
N TYR A 193 4.63 -4.65 13.75
CA TYR A 193 3.54 -3.86 13.16
C TYR A 193 2.14 -4.40 13.40
N PHE A 194 1.98 -5.63 13.89
CA PHE A 194 0.70 -6.34 13.89
C PHE A 194 0.29 -6.87 15.25
N GLY A 195 0.69 -6.19 16.34
CA GLY A 195 0.14 -6.46 17.66
C GLY A 195 1.07 -7.16 18.64
N GLY A 196 2.37 -7.30 18.35
CA GLY A 196 3.33 -7.80 19.30
C GLY A 196 3.54 -6.84 20.48
N ILE A 197 3.70 -7.41 21.69
CA ILE A 197 3.96 -6.71 22.95
C ILE A 197 5.15 -7.40 23.60
N SER A 198 6.27 -6.67 23.71
CA SER A 198 7.47 -7.20 24.36
C SER A 198 7.29 -7.29 25.88
N GLU A 199 8.13 -8.07 26.54
CA GLU A 199 8.15 -8.17 28.02
C GLU A 199 8.35 -6.81 28.70
N SER A 200 9.14 -5.92 28.08
CA SER A 200 9.38 -4.56 28.59
C SER A 200 8.18 -3.62 28.42
N GLU A 201 7.28 -3.91 27.48
CA GLU A 201 6.05 -3.17 27.23
C GLU A 201 4.85 -3.74 28.01
N ALA A 202 5.01 -4.92 28.59
CA ALA A 202 3.93 -5.62 29.26
C ALA A 202 3.49 -4.92 30.56
N THR A 203 2.19 -5.01 30.84
CA THR A 203 1.58 -4.56 32.09
C THR A 203 0.59 -5.62 32.59
N SER A 204 0.05 -5.46 33.80
CA SER A 204 -0.99 -6.37 34.31
C SER A 204 -2.28 -6.38 33.47
N GLN A 205 -2.57 -5.30 32.76
CA GLN A 205 -3.75 -5.18 31.88
C GLN A 205 -3.43 -5.49 30.41
N ARG A 206 -2.17 -5.43 30.05
CA ARG A 206 -1.66 -5.67 28.70
C ARG A 206 -0.46 -6.63 28.80
N PRO A 207 -0.70 -7.95 28.88
CA PRO A 207 0.38 -8.94 28.98
C PRO A 207 1.25 -8.96 27.73
N ALA A 208 2.48 -9.47 27.85
CA ALA A 208 3.35 -9.73 26.72
C ALA A 208 2.66 -10.66 25.71
N TRP A 209 2.85 -10.37 24.43
CA TRP A 209 2.22 -11.11 23.35
C TRP A 209 3.17 -11.30 22.17
N ASP A 210 3.37 -12.55 21.77
CA ASP A 210 4.13 -12.91 20.58
C ASP A 210 3.17 -13.37 19.49
N THR A 211 3.14 -12.65 18.37
CA THR A 211 2.31 -13.01 17.21
C THR A 211 2.91 -14.16 16.39
N GLY A 212 4.21 -14.45 16.57
CA GLY A 212 4.91 -15.40 15.71
C GLY A 212 4.90 -15.01 14.24
N ALA A 213 5.18 -15.96 13.36
CA ALA A 213 5.00 -15.80 11.93
C ALA A 213 3.50 -15.97 11.57
N THR A 214 2.98 -15.14 10.67
CA THR A 214 1.54 -15.03 10.42
C THR A 214 1.20 -15.22 8.94
N LEU A 215 -0.02 -15.72 8.69
CA LEU A 215 -0.65 -15.82 7.38
C LEU A 215 -2.02 -15.14 7.41
N SER A 216 -2.15 -14.04 6.70
CA SER A 216 -3.41 -13.28 6.59
C SER A 216 -3.98 -13.37 5.19
N PRO A 217 -5.14 -14.02 4.98
CA PRO A 217 -5.88 -13.94 3.74
C PRO A 217 -6.33 -12.52 3.44
N MET A 218 -6.44 -12.17 2.16
CA MET A 218 -6.82 -10.84 1.72
C MET A 218 -7.74 -10.91 0.51
N ALA A 219 -8.63 -9.92 0.38
CA ALA A 219 -9.39 -9.67 -0.84
C ALA A 219 -9.44 -8.17 -1.13
N ALA A 220 -9.49 -7.81 -2.41
CA ALA A 220 -9.58 -6.43 -2.84
C ALA A 220 -10.50 -6.25 -4.05
N LEU A 221 -10.94 -5.03 -4.24
CA LEU A 221 -11.60 -4.57 -5.45
C LEU A 221 -10.95 -3.27 -5.87
N ILE A 222 -10.46 -3.22 -7.09
CA ILE A 222 -9.95 -2.01 -7.71
C ILE A 222 -10.83 -1.69 -8.90
N THR A 223 -11.20 -0.44 -9.05
CA THR A 223 -11.90 0.05 -10.23
C THR A 223 -11.27 1.34 -10.72
N SER A 224 -11.25 1.54 -12.02
CA SER A 224 -10.91 2.83 -12.61
C SER A 224 -11.85 3.13 -13.76
N TYR A 225 -12.24 4.39 -13.89
CA TYR A 225 -13.11 4.88 -14.95
C TYR A 225 -12.51 6.14 -15.57
N ARG A 226 -12.26 6.08 -16.87
CA ARG A 226 -11.76 7.22 -17.63
C ARG A 226 -12.93 8.04 -18.18
N PHE A 227 -13.15 9.22 -17.61
CA PHE A 227 -14.25 10.10 -17.97
C PHE A 227 -14.05 10.74 -19.35
N ASN A 228 -12.80 11.09 -19.66
CA ASN A 228 -12.36 11.67 -20.91
C ASN A 228 -10.82 11.49 -21.04
N PRO A 229 -10.17 11.93 -22.13
CA PRO A 229 -8.73 11.75 -22.29
C PRO A 229 -7.85 12.28 -21.15
N ASN A 230 -8.33 13.23 -20.36
CA ASN A 230 -7.55 13.89 -19.32
C ASN A 230 -8.00 13.56 -17.88
N TRP A 231 -9.15 12.95 -17.65
CA TRP A 231 -9.67 12.74 -16.32
C TRP A 231 -10.00 11.27 -16.05
N ILE A 232 -9.53 10.80 -14.90
CA ILE A 232 -9.76 9.45 -14.40
C ILE A 232 -10.23 9.47 -12.95
N GLY A 233 -11.22 8.65 -12.64
CA GLY A 233 -11.60 8.30 -11.28
C GLY A 233 -11.10 6.89 -10.95
N MET A 234 -10.64 6.70 -9.72
CA MET A 234 -10.22 5.41 -9.22
C MET A 234 -10.88 5.16 -7.86
N PHE A 235 -11.34 3.95 -7.68
CA PHE A 235 -11.78 3.44 -6.38
C PHE A 235 -11.05 2.14 -6.10
N ALA A 236 -10.68 1.97 -4.84
CA ALA A 236 -10.11 0.71 -4.42
C ALA A 236 -10.47 0.44 -2.97
N MET A 237 -10.68 -0.83 -2.66
CA MET A 237 -10.88 -1.31 -1.29
C MET A 237 -10.17 -2.64 -1.11
N ASN A 238 -9.67 -2.87 0.08
CA ASN A 238 -9.14 -4.18 0.45
C ASN A 238 -9.56 -4.53 1.88
N TYR A 239 -9.68 -5.82 2.12
CA TYR A 239 -9.88 -6.38 3.44
C TYR A 239 -8.82 -7.45 3.68
N GLU A 240 -8.14 -7.37 4.82
CA GLU A 240 -7.24 -8.38 5.34
C GLU A 240 -7.89 -9.08 6.54
N TRP A 241 -8.06 -10.39 6.46
CA TRP A 241 -8.43 -11.21 7.61
C TRP A 241 -7.17 -11.52 8.42
N TYR A 242 -7.13 -11.05 9.63
CA TYR A 242 -5.97 -11.27 10.48
C TYR A 242 -5.76 -12.73 10.85
N ASP A 243 -4.50 -13.13 10.86
CA ASP A 243 -4.09 -14.37 11.50
C ASP A 243 -4.61 -14.47 12.94
N ARG A 244 -4.74 -15.71 13.43
CA ARG A 244 -5.23 -15.95 14.79
C ARG A 244 -4.43 -15.18 15.84
N ASP A 245 -3.12 -15.16 15.72
CA ASP A 245 -2.25 -14.59 16.72
C ASP A 245 -2.17 -13.06 16.65
N ILE A 246 -2.48 -12.46 15.48
CA ILE A 246 -2.71 -11.02 15.37
C ILE A 246 -4.03 -10.62 16.04
N LYS A 247 -5.14 -11.25 15.66
CA LYS A 247 -6.47 -10.85 16.15
C LYS A 247 -6.71 -11.10 17.65
N ASN A 248 -5.94 -12.01 18.24
CA ASN A 248 -6.01 -12.29 19.67
C ASN A 248 -5.03 -11.47 20.52
N SER A 249 -4.23 -10.59 19.90
CA SER A 249 -3.37 -9.68 20.64
C SER A 249 -4.20 -8.75 21.52
N PRO A 250 -3.77 -8.50 22.77
CA PRO A 250 -4.48 -7.63 23.72
C PRO A 250 -4.72 -6.18 23.26
N ILE A 251 -4.00 -5.73 22.23
CA ILE A 251 -4.12 -4.37 21.69
C ILE A 251 -4.83 -4.28 20.33
N VAL A 252 -5.17 -5.41 19.72
CA VAL A 252 -5.83 -5.45 18.41
C VAL A 252 -7.34 -5.44 18.56
N GLN A 253 -8.02 -4.53 17.88
CA GLN A 253 -9.45 -4.28 18.08
C GLN A 253 -10.35 -5.20 17.25
N HIS A 254 -9.92 -5.59 16.04
CA HIS A 254 -10.75 -6.26 15.05
C HIS A 254 -10.14 -7.55 14.53
N ASN A 255 -10.98 -8.42 13.98
CA ASN A 255 -10.55 -9.68 13.35
C ASN A 255 -9.88 -9.49 11.98
N GLY A 256 -9.80 -8.26 11.50
CA GLY A 256 -9.24 -7.88 10.22
C GLY A 256 -9.26 -6.38 10.04
N GLU A 257 -8.79 -5.90 8.91
CA GLU A 257 -8.63 -4.48 8.62
C GLU A 257 -9.19 -4.15 7.23
N LEU A 258 -10.11 -3.18 7.18
CA LEU A 258 -10.68 -2.66 5.94
C LEU A 258 -10.07 -1.32 5.62
N TYR A 259 -9.59 -1.19 4.37
CA TYR A 259 -9.22 0.09 3.77
C TYR A 259 -10.01 0.32 2.51
N ALA A 260 -10.41 1.57 2.28
CA ALA A 260 -11.02 2.00 1.04
C ALA A 260 -10.51 3.39 0.66
N GLY A 261 -10.43 3.64 -0.64
CA GLY A 261 -10.04 4.94 -1.17
C GLY A 261 -10.74 5.26 -2.48
N PHE A 262 -10.99 6.53 -2.68
CA PHE A 262 -11.47 7.08 -3.94
C PHE A 262 -10.58 8.25 -4.35
N GLY A 263 -10.18 8.30 -5.61
CA GLY A 263 -9.34 9.36 -6.15
C GLY A 263 -9.87 9.90 -7.47
N LEU A 264 -9.57 11.17 -7.72
CA LEU A 264 -9.78 11.82 -9.00
C LEU A 264 -8.44 12.41 -9.46
N GLY A 265 -8.03 12.07 -10.68
CA GLY A 265 -6.75 12.47 -11.23
C GLY A 265 -6.84 13.05 -12.62
N TYR A 266 -5.94 13.97 -12.90
CA TYR A 266 -5.68 14.53 -14.24
C TYR A 266 -4.52 13.78 -14.86
N ILE A 267 -4.67 13.40 -16.13
CA ILE A 267 -3.69 12.64 -16.93
C ILE A 267 -2.94 13.64 -17.80
N TRP A 268 -1.62 13.62 -17.72
CA TRP A 268 -0.73 14.52 -18.48
C TRP A 268 -0.16 13.85 -19.73
#